data_68c2d437b81fba1ff3576e3dd78506f9
#
_entry.id   68c2d437b81fba1ff3576e3dd78506f9
#
_cell.length_a   1.000
_cell.length_b   1.000
_cell.length_c   1.000
_cell.angle_alpha   90.00
_cell.angle_beta   90.00
_cell.angle_gamma   90.00
#
_symmetry.space_group_name_H-M   'P 1'
#
loop_
_entity.id
_entity.type
_entity.pdbx_description
1 polymer ?
#
loop_
_entity_poly.entity_id
_entity_poly.type
_entity_poly.pdbx_seq_one_letter_code
_entity_poly.pdbx_strand_id
1 'polypeptide(L)'
;MKKEYSVYLLLSHSGSMFSRAINFFTDHPYTHVSIALDEDLDQVYSFGRLNPYNPFFAGFVREDIHHGTFSRFPNTTSAIYELKVTGKQYRSIRREIDRFRSDGHKYTYNFLGIITASFNYPIYRKYKYFCSQFVAEVFLNSGIDLSGKHPGLTSPMDILEYEKLELVYSGYLRNYRQAHLKVAVAG
;
A
#
# COMPACT_ATOMS: atom_id res chain seq x y z
N MET A 1 4.59 -6.96 30.02
CA MET A 1 3.81 -6.91 28.79
C MET A 1 4.75 -6.53 27.63
N LYS A 2 4.77 -7.28 26.52
CA LYS A 2 5.52 -6.83 25.33
C LYS A 2 4.75 -5.66 24.71
N LYS A 3 5.41 -4.53 24.48
CA LYS A 3 4.80 -3.38 23.81
C LYS A 3 4.42 -3.79 22.39
N GLU A 4 3.15 -3.74 22.06
CA GLU A 4 2.63 -3.93 20.70
C GLU A 4 2.71 -2.61 19.94
N TYR A 5 2.90 -2.72 18.65
CA TYR A 5 2.94 -1.61 17.70
C TYR A 5 1.93 -1.89 16.60
N SER A 6 1.43 -0.85 16.01
CA SER A 6 0.52 -0.96 14.87
C SER A 6 1.20 -0.48 13.59
N VAL A 7 0.91 -1.15 12.50
CA VAL A 7 1.12 -0.66 11.14
C VAL A 7 -0.20 -0.76 10.39
N TYR A 8 -0.39 0.08 9.40
CA TYR A 8 -1.65 0.15 8.68
C TYR A 8 -1.44 -0.14 7.20
N LEU A 9 -2.41 -0.81 6.60
CA LEU A 9 -2.46 -1.05 5.17
C LEU A 9 -3.60 -0.22 4.59
N LEU A 10 -3.26 0.75 3.75
CA LEU A 10 -4.21 1.58 3.01
C LEU A 10 -4.43 0.95 1.64
N LEU A 11 -5.58 0.34 1.43
CA LEU A 11 -6.04 -0.07 0.11
C LEU A 11 -6.88 1.04 -0.51
N SER A 12 -6.69 1.29 -1.80
CA SER A 12 -7.40 2.37 -2.46
C SER A 12 -7.72 2.10 -3.93
N HIS A 13 -8.79 2.78 -4.40
CA HIS A 13 -9.17 2.84 -5.80
C HIS A 13 -9.48 4.27 -6.19
N SER A 14 -8.58 4.88 -6.97
CA SER A 14 -8.69 6.30 -7.31
C SER A 14 -9.70 6.62 -8.42
N GLY A 15 -10.22 5.60 -9.13
CA GLY A 15 -11.10 5.80 -10.30
C GLY A 15 -10.40 6.45 -11.51
N SER A 16 -9.09 6.64 -11.45
CA SER A 16 -8.31 7.16 -12.59
C SER A 16 -8.32 6.19 -13.76
N MET A 17 -8.04 6.66 -14.98
CA MET A 17 -7.93 5.78 -16.16
C MET A 17 -6.95 4.62 -15.95
N PHE A 18 -5.82 4.89 -15.29
CA PHE A 18 -4.83 3.87 -14.97
C PHE A 18 -5.35 2.85 -13.95
N SER A 19 -6.03 3.32 -12.89
CA SER A 19 -6.69 2.46 -11.91
C SER A 19 -7.78 1.59 -12.57
N ARG A 20 -8.57 2.17 -13.49
CA ARG A 20 -9.57 1.42 -14.26
C ARG A 20 -8.95 0.38 -15.18
N ALA A 21 -7.81 0.70 -15.83
CA ALA A 21 -7.10 -0.27 -16.64
C ALA A 21 -6.60 -1.46 -15.82
N ILE A 22 -6.02 -1.23 -14.65
CA ILE A 22 -5.63 -2.33 -13.74
C ILE A 22 -6.87 -3.13 -13.32
N ASN A 23 -7.95 -2.45 -12.94
CA ASN A 23 -9.19 -3.10 -12.51
C ASN A 23 -9.81 -3.99 -13.60
N PHE A 24 -9.73 -3.56 -14.86
CA PHE A 24 -10.22 -4.35 -16.00
C PHE A 24 -9.53 -5.72 -16.11
N PHE A 25 -8.26 -5.81 -15.71
CA PHE A 25 -7.51 -7.08 -15.73
C PHE A 25 -7.65 -7.88 -14.42
N THR A 26 -8.03 -7.26 -13.31
CA THR A 26 -7.99 -7.90 -11.98
C THR A 26 -9.37 -8.08 -11.35
N ASP A 27 -10.39 -7.33 -11.81
CA ASP A 27 -11.76 -7.31 -11.28
C ASP A 27 -11.85 -7.16 -9.74
N HIS A 28 -10.96 -6.34 -9.17
CA HIS A 28 -10.84 -6.15 -7.73
C HIS A 28 -11.31 -4.75 -7.29
N PRO A 29 -11.96 -4.61 -6.11
CA PRO A 29 -12.44 -3.32 -5.61
C PRO A 29 -11.30 -2.33 -5.32
N TYR A 30 -10.10 -2.82 -5.03
CA TYR A 30 -8.91 -2.01 -4.77
C TYR A 30 -7.78 -2.36 -5.73
N THR A 31 -7.17 -1.34 -6.30
CA THR A 31 -6.10 -1.47 -7.31
C THR A 31 -4.75 -0.98 -6.80
N HIS A 32 -4.70 -0.50 -5.57
CA HIS A 32 -3.50 0.05 -4.95
C HIS A 32 -3.45 -0.29 -3.46
N VAL A 33 -2.24 -0.50 -2.95
CA VAL A 33 -1.98 -0.74 -1.53
C VAL A 33 -0.71 -0.02 -1.08
N SER A 34 -0.78 0.57 0.12
CA SER A 34 0.32 1.32 0.75
C SER A 34 0.50 0.87 2.19
N ILE A 35 1.71 1.05 2.74
CA ILE A 35 2.03 0.84 4.16
C ILE A 35 2.01 2.19 4.87
N ALA A 36 1.26 2.32 5.96
CA ALA A 36 1.36 3.46 6.85
C ALA A 36 1.95 3.04 8.21
N LEU A 37 2.83 3.87 8.75
CA LEU A 37 3.53 3.63 10.03
C LEU A 37 2.82 4.27 11.22
N ASP A 38 1.75 5.00 10.98
CA ASP A 38 0.93 5.68 11.97
C ASP A 38 -0.54 5.69 11.55
N GLU A 39 -1.40 5.83 12.55
CA GLU A 39 -2.86 5.81 12.41
C GLU A 39 -3.38 7.05 11.68
N ASP A 40 -2.72 8.19 11.83
CA ASP A 40 -3.10 9.45 11.16
C ASP A 40 -2.80 9.43 9.65
N LEU A 41 -2.13 8.41 9.15
CA LEU A 41 -1.66 8.27 7.77
C LEU A 41 -0.71 9.39 7.32
N ASP A 42 0.10 9.91 8.25
CA ASP A 42 1.11 10.92 7.93
C ASP A 42 2.37 10.30 7.30
N GLN A 43 2.64 9.02 7.57
CA GLN A 43 3.80 8.28 7.04
C GLN A 43 3.34 7.10 6.15
N VAL A 44 2.84 7.42 4.96
CA VAL A 44 2.35 6.44 3.99
C VAL A 44 3.38 6.22 2.89
N TYR A 45 3.69 4.96 2.59
CA TYR A 45 4.71 4.57 1.61
C TYR A 45 4.20 3.52 0.64
N SER A 46 4.51 3.69 -0.63
CA SER A 46 4.14 2.75 -1.68
C SER A 46 5.04 2.83 -2.91
N PHE A 47 4.71 2.04 -3.91
CA PHE A 47 5.07 2.26 -5.30
C PHE A 47 3.87 2.82 -6.03
N GLY A 48 3.92 4.08 -6.38
CA GLY A 48 2.81 4.84 -6.95
C GLY A 48 3.29 5.96 -7.86
N ARG A 49 2.39 6.88 -8.18
CA ARG A 49 2.70 8.02 -9.04
C ARG A 49 3.57 9.03 -8.30
N LEU A 50 4.67 9.40 -8.93
CA LEU A 50 5.51 10.52 -8.51
C LEU A 50 4.96 11.87 -8.99
N ASN A 51 4.12 11.84 -10.04
CA ASN A 51 3.42 13.01 -10.56
C ASN A 51 1.92 12.68 -10.74
N PRO A 52 1.00 13.43 -10.10
CA PRO A 52 -0.44 13.19 -10.19
C PRO A 52 -1.00 13.27 -11.61
N TYR A 53 -0.32 13.98 -12.52
CA TYR A 53 -0.75 14.23 -13.90
C TYR A 53 -0.15 13.23 -14.90
N ASN A 54 0.95 12.55 -14.54
CA ASN A 54 1.60 11.57 -15.42
C ASN A 54 1.63 10.18 -14.74
N PRO A 55 0.76 9.25 -15.15
CA PRO A 55 0.71 7.90 -14.56
C PRO A 55 1.94 7.05 -14.87
N PHE A 56 2.68 7.37 -15.94
CA PHE A 56 3.90 6.63 -16.33
C PHE A 56 5.12 7.05 -15.54
N PHE A 57 5.07 8.22 -14.88
CA PHE A 57 6.13 8.65 -13.98
C PHE A 57 5.80 8.16 -12.57
N ALA A 58 6.23 6.94 -12.27
CA ALA A 58 5.89 6.22 -11.06
C ALA A 58 7.10 5.45 -10.49
N GLY A 59 7.16 5.32 -9.17
CA GLY A 59 8.25 4.69 -8.43
C GLY A 59 7.95 4.66 -6.94
N PHE A 60 9.01 4.53 -6.11
CA PHE A 60 8.85 4.62 -4.67
C PHE A 60 8.43 6.03 -4.26
N VAL A 61 7.39 6.14 -3.45
CA VAL A 61 6.80 7.42 -3.05
C VAL A 61 6.36 7.40 -1.58
N ARG A 62 6.56 8.53 -0.89
CA ARG A 62 5.80 8.85 0.31
C ARG A 62 4.52 9.54 -0.14
N GLU A 63 3.40 8.92 0.12
CA GLU A 63 2.08 9.44 -0.25
C GLU A 63 1.57 10.41 0.80
N ASP A 64 0.81 11.39 0.36
CA ASP A 64 0.08 12.32 1.22
C ASP A 64 -1.42 12.17 0.89
N ILE A 65 -2.22 11.78 1.90
CA ILE A 65 -3.66 11.54 1.70
C ILE A 65 -4.46 12.83 1.44
N HIS A 66 -3.88 14.01 1.69
CA HIS A 66 -4.50 15.32 1.50
C HIS A 66 -4.00 16.03 0.25
N HIS A 67 -2.85 15.62 -0.31
CA HIS A 67 -2.21 16.28 -1.45
C HIS A 67 -1.87 15.29 -2.58
N GLY A 68 -1.35 15.84 -3.66
CA GLY A 68 -0.83 15.04 -4.77
C GLY A 68 -1.90 14.22 -5.49
N THR A 69 -1.69 12.92 -5.57
CA THR A 69 -2.58 12.01 -6.30
C THR A 69 -3.97 11.95 -5.66
N PHE A 70 -4.07 11.90 -4.34
CA PHE A 70 -5.35 11.76 -3.66
C PHE A 70 -6.19 13.04 -3.72
N SER A 71 -5.59 14.23 -3.64
CA SER A 71 -6.33 15.49 -3.85
C SER A 71 -6.85 15.65 -5.28
N ARG A 72 -6.11 15.13 -6.28
CA ARG A 72 -6.56 15.11 -7.67
C ARG A 72 -7.74 14.16 -7.90
N PHE A 73 -7.83 13.08 -7.13
CA PHE A 73 -8.91 12.09 -7.21
C PHE A 73 -9.70 12.04 -5.90
N PRO A 74 -10.50 13.06 -5.58
CA PRO A 74 -11.14 13.23 -4.27
C PRO A 74 -12.20 12.15 -3.97
N ASN A 75 -12.66 11.43 -4.98
CA ASN A 75 -13.59 10.32 -4.83
C ASN A 75 -12.88 8.96 -4.71
N THR A 76 -11.59 8.96 -4.32
CA THR A 76 -10.86 7.73 -4.03
C THR A 76 -11.57 6.98 -2.91
N THR A 77 -12.01 5.77 -3.21
CA THR A 77 -12.50 4.82 -2.21
C THR A 77 -11.34 4.12 -1.54
N SER A 78 -11.47 3.82 -0.27
CA SER A 78 -10.41 3.20 0.53
C SER A 78 -10.94 2.24 1.57
N ALA A 79 -10.09 1.29 1.95
CA ALA A 79 -10.19 0.52 3.17
C ALA A 79 -8.84 0.55 3.89
N ILE A 80 -8.87 0.81 5.19
CA ILE A 80 -7.69 0.89 6.03
C ILE A 80 -7.77 -0.24 7.04
N TYR A 81 -6.72 -1.03 7.09
CA TYR A 81 -6.60 -2.16 8.00
C TYR A 81 -5.44 -1.92 8.95
N GLU A 82 -5.66 -2.22 10.21
CA GLU A 82 -4.62 -2.26 11.23
C GLU A 82 -4.02 -3.67 11.32
N LEU A 83 -2.72 -3.73 11.52
CA LEU A 83 -1.98 -4.95 11.84
C LEU A 83 -1.16 -4.73 13.10
N LYS A 84 -1.48 -5.47 14.15
CA LYS A 84 -0.67 -5.51 15.37
C LYS A 84 0.61 -6.29 15.11
N VAL A 85 1.74 -5.68 15.44
CA VAL A 85 3.07 -6.27 15.23
C VAL A 85 3.94 -6.15 16.48
N THR A 86 4.89 -7.05 16.61
CA THR A 86 5.90 -6.94 17.66
C THR A 86 6.85 -5.78 17.42
N GLY A 87 7.48 -5.25 18.47
CA GLY A 87 8.48 -4.20 18.30
C GLY A 87 9.67 -4.58 17.42
N LYS A 88 10.01 -5.88 17.30
CA LYS A 88 11.03 -6.38 16.38
C LYS A 88 10.55 -6.25 14.92
N GLN A 89 9.33 -6.67 14.64
CA GLN A 89 8.72 -6.57 13.31
C GLN A 89 8.53 -5.12 12.88
N TYR A 90 8.01 -4.25 13.76
CA TYR A 90 7.87 -2.82 13.49
C TYR A 90 9.19 -2.17 13.08
N ARG A 91 10.28 -2.43 13.86
CA ARG A 91 11.61 -1.91 13.50
C ARG A 91 12.14 -2.48 12.19
N SER A 92 11.82 -3.74 11.87
CA SER A 92 12.22 -4.36 10.61
C SER A 92 11.47 -3.73 9.43
N ILE A 93 10.14 -3.57 9.51
CA ILE A 93 9.31 -2.91 8.51
C ILE A 93 9.85 -1.49 8.22
N ARG A 94 10.09 -0.72 9.29
CA ARG A 94 10.63 0.63 9.17
C ARG A 94 11.98 0.65 8.46
N ARG A 95 12.89 -0.25 8.81
CA ARG A 95 14.22 -0.35 8.17
C ARG A 95 14.11 -0.74 6.69
N GLU A 96 13.20 -1.66 6.34
CA GLU A 96 12.96 -2.00 4.94
C GLU A 96 12.44 -0.79 4.15
N ILE A 97 11.48 -0.05 4.70
CA ILE A 97 10.99 1.20 4.08
C ILE A 97 12.13 2.22 3.93
N ASP A 98 12.97 2.39 4.96
CA ASP A 98 14.11 3.31 4.91
C ASP A 98 15.14 2.90 3.85
N ARG A 99 15.32 1.60 3.59
CA ARG A 99 16.17 1.09 2.48
C ARG A 99 15.65 1.57 1.12
N PHE A 100 14.33 1.50 0.89
CA PHE A 100 13.74 2.02 -0.34
C PHE A 100 13.83 3.55 -0.41
N ARG A 101 13.65 4.24 0.71
CA ARG A 101 13.70 5.71 0.78
C ARG A 101 15.09 6.26 0.49
N SER A 102 16.16 5.64 1.00
CA SER A 102 17.53 6.10 0.78
C SER A 102 17.99 6.03 -0.67
N ASP A 103 17.46 5.06 -1.42
CA ASP A 103 17.76 4.83 -2.83
C ASP A 103 16.55 5.09 -3.76
N GLY A 104 15.58 5.89 -3.31
CA GLY A 104 14.27 6.06 -3.97
C GLY A 104 14.37 6.42 -5.45
N HIS A 105 15.38 7.21 -5.85
CA HIS A 105 15.61 7.60 -7.24
C HIS A 105 15.97 6.43 -8.18
N LYS A 106 16.44 5.30 -7.66
CA LYS A 106 16.76 4.09 -8.44
C LYS A 106 15.52 3.24 -8.73
N TYR A 107 14.48 3.39 -7.92
CA TYR A 107 13.32 2.53 -7.98
C TYR A 107 12.25 3.09 -8.91
N THR A 108 11.80 2.30 -9.86
CA THR A 108 10.76 2.65 -10.82
C THR A 108 9.61 1.64 -10.79
N TYR A 109 8.48 2.02 -11.35
CA TYR A 109 7.29 1.18 -11.34
C TYR A 109 7.40 0.01 -12.33
N ASN A 110 6.97 -1.18 -11.91
CA ASN A 110 7.02 -2.40 -12.73
C ASN A 110 5.68 -2.65 -13.43
N PHE A 111 5.34 -1.86 -14.45
CA PHE A 111 4.11 -2.04 -15.22
C PHE A 111 4.00 -3.42 -15.87
N LEU A 112 5.10 -3.93 -16.42
CA LEU A 112 5.13 -5.26 -17.03
C LEU A 112 4.88 -6.35 -15.98
N GLY A 113 5.41 -6.18 -14.77
CA GLY A 113 5.22 -7.12 -13.67
C GLY A 113 3.76 -7.30 -13.27
N ILE A 114 2.93 -6.24 -13.32
CA ILE A 114 1.49 -6.36 -13.06
C ILE A 114 0.82 -7.24 -14.12
N ILE A 115 1.13 -6.99 -15.39
CA ILE A 115 0.54 -7.74 -16.51
C ILE A 115 0.92 -9.22 -16.39
N THR A 116 2.19 -9.53 -16.17
CA THR A 116 2.64 -10.93 -16.10
C THR A 116 2.18 -11.63 -14.82
N ALA A 117 2.02 -10.91 -13.71
CA ALA A 117 1.44 -11.45 -12.49
C ALA A 117 -0.01 -11.92 -12.69
N SER A 118 -0.80 -11.21 -13.50
CA SER A 118 -2.16 -11.64 -13.87
C SER A 118 -2.20 -12.97 -14.63
N PHE A 119 -1.09 -13.37 -15.25
CA PHE A 119 -0.89 -14.68 -15.89
C PHE A 119 -0.12 -15.67 -15.00
N ASN A 120 -0.02 -15.38 -13.71
CA ASN A 120 0.73 -16.20 -12.73
C ASN A 120 2.22 -16.40 -13.08
N TYR A 121 2.82 -15.41 -13.74
CA TYR A 121 4.23 -15.42 -14.14
C TYR A 121 5.01 -14.27 -13.50
N PRO A 122 5.83 -14.52 -12.44
CA PRO A 122 6.58 -13.49 -11.77
C PRO A 122 7.79 -13.07 -12.63
N ILE A 123 7.88 -11.78 -12.97
CA ILE A 123 9.07 -11.22 -13.61
C ILE A 123 9.85 -10.39 -12.59
N TYR A 124 11.02 -10.88 -12.21
CA TYR A 124 11.96 -10.10 -11.43
C TYR A 124 12.72 -9.11 -12.32
N ARG A 125 12.60 -7.83 -11.99
CA ARG A 125 13.35 -6.75 -12.64
C ARG A 125 14.02 -5.90 -11.56
N LYS A 126 15.34 -5.83 -11.60
CA LYS A 126 16.12 -5.07 -10.62
C LYS A 126 15.60 -3.62 -10.50
N TYR A 127 15.36 -3.17 -9.29
CA TYR A 127 14.83 -1.84 -8.97
C TYR A 127 13.44 -1.52 -9.54
N LYS A 128 12.65 -2.52 -9.91
CA LYS A 128 11.30 -2.33 -10.43
C LYS A 128 10.29 -3.08 -9.58
N TYR A 129 9.35 -2.33 -9.01
CA TYR A 129 8.32 -2.84 -8.13
C TYR A 129 6.95 -2.30 -8.52
N PHE A 130 5.90 -3.03 -8.20
CA PHE A 130 4.55 -2.50 -8.11
C PHE A 130 4.09 -2.49 -6.64
N CYS A 131 2.96 -1.82 -6.35
CA CYS A 131 2.55 -1.49 -4.98
C CYS A 131 2.44 -2.73 -4.07
N SER A 132 1.70 -3.76 -4.47
CA SER A 132 1.51 -4.96 -3.64
C SER A 132 2.77 -5.83 -3.56
N GLN A 133 3.62 -5.85 -4.59
CA GLN A 133 4.93 -6.50 -4.52
C GLN A 133 5.81 -5.86 -3.43
N PHE A 134 5.85 -4.52 -3.40
CA PHE A 134 6.60 -3.79 -2.38
C PHE A 134 6.08 -4.11 -0.96
N VAL A 135 4.77 -4.04 -0.76
CA VAL A 135 4.15 -4.35 0.53
C VAL A 135 4.49 -5.78 0.96
N ALA A 136 4.24 -6.76 0.09
CA ALA A 136 4.52 -8.17 0.39
C ALA A 136 6.00 -8.41 0.73
N GLU A 137 6.94 -7.80 -0.01
CA GLU A 137 8.38 -7.96 0.25
C GLU A 137 8.80 -7.34 1.58
N VAL A 138 8.31 -6.12 1.90
CA VAL A 138 8.62 -5.46 3.19
C VAL A 138 8.16 -6.31 4.36
N PHE A 139 6.95 -6.85 4.31
CA PHE A 139 6.42 -7.67 5.38
C PHE A 139 7.10 -9.03 5.46
N LEU A 140 7.35 -9.70 4.34
CA LEU A 140 8.06 -10.98 4.29
C LEU A 140 9.48 -10.86 4.89
N ASN A 141 10.23 -9.82 4.52
CA ASN A 141 11.55 -9.52 5.10
C ASN A 141 11.48 -9.16 6.59
N SER A 142 10.29 -8.82 7.08
CA SER A 142 10.04 -8.52 8.50
C SER A 142 9.48 -9.72 9.27
N GLY A 143 9.44 -10.90 8.64
CA GLY A 143 8.94 -12.14 9.24
C GLY A 143 7.43 -12.24 9.31
N ILE A 144 6.72 -11.59 8.37
CA ILE A 144 5.27 -11.66 8.22
C ILE A 144 4.97 -12.00 6.76
N ASP A 145 4.43 -13.18 6.51
CA ASP A 145 3.95 -13.56 5.19
C ASP A 145 2.47 -13.20 5.07
N LEU A 146 2.14 -12.16 4.29
CA LEU A 146 0.78 -11.65 4.15
C LEU A 146 -0.10 -12.47 3.19
N SER A 147 0.48 -13.21 2.26
CA SER A 147 -0.29 -13.81 1.17
C SER A 147 0.00 -15.29 0.91
N GLY A 148 1.05 -15.84 1.50
CA GLY A 148 1.53 -17.18 1.16
C GLY A 148 2.05 -17.32 -0.28
N LYS A 149 2.17 -16.19 -1.01
CA LYS A 149 2.58 -16.15 -2.42
C LYS A 149 3.93 -15.46 -2.57
N HIS A 150 4.59 -15.72 -3.71
CA HIS A 150 5.76 -14.95 -4.08
C HIS A 150 5.39 -13.44 -4.20
N PRO A 151 6.15 -12.48 -3.62
CA PRO A 151 5.82 -11.05 -3.65
C PRO A 151 5.48 -10.52 -5.05
N GLY A 152 6.18 -10.98 -6.09
CA GLY A 152 5.91 -10.62 -7.48
C GLY A 152 4.61 -11.17 -8.08
N LEU A 153 3.85 -11.98 -7.33
CA LEU A 153 2.53 -12.50 -7.71
C LEU A 153 1.42 -12.02 -6.78
N THR A 154 1.77 -11.28 -5.73
CA THR A 154 0.83 -10.82 -4.72
C THR A 154 0.03 -9.62 -5.24
N SER A 155 -1.29 -9.75 -5.28
CA SER A 155 -2.22 -8.65 -5.54
C SER A 155 -2.61 -7.92 -4.25
N PRO A 156 -3.21 -6.71 -4.33
CA PRO A 156 -3.77 -6.06 -3.15
C PRO A 156 -4.82 -6.91 -2.41
N MET A 157 -5.59 -7.73 -3.13
CA MET A 157 -6.63 -8.58 -2.55
C MET A 157 -6.04 -9.79 -1.82
N ASP A 158 -4.95 -10.37 -2.33
CA ASP A 158 -4.27 -11.47 -1.63
C ASP A 158 -3.77 -11.05 -0.25
N ILE A 159 -3.38 -9.78 -0.09
CA ILE A 159 -2.96 -9.21 1.19
C ILE A 159 -4.13 -9.18 2.18
N LEU A 160 -5.36 -8.92 1.70
CA LEU A 160 -6.56 -8.87 2.55
C LEU A 160 -6.98 -10.23 3.11
N GLU A 161 -6.49 -11.33 2.56
CA GLU A 161 -6.76 -12.68 3.07
C GLU A 161 -5.98 -12.97 4.35
N TYR A 162 -5.08 -12.08 4.79
CA TYR A 162 -4.33 -12.27 6.01
C TYR A 162 -5.21 -12.06 7.25
N GLU A 163 -5.44 -13.15 7.99
CA GLU A 163 -6.43 -13.23 9.08
C GLU A 163 -6.24 -12.23 10.24
N LYS A 164 -5.02 -11.68 10.40
CA LYS A 164 -4.72 -10.74 11.49
C LYS A 164 -4.92 -9.27 11.12
N LEU A 165 -5.47 -8.99 9.95
CA LEU A 165 -5.83 -7.65 9.54
C LEU A 165 -7.19 -7.26 10.13
N GLU A 166 -7.24 -6.14 10.84
CA GLU A 166 -8.45 -5.60 11.43
C GLU A 166 -8.89 -4.36 10.63
N LEU A 167 -10.10 -4.38 10.06
CA LEU A 167 -10.65 -3.23 9.33
C LEU A 167 -10.95 -2.10 10.30
N VAL A 168 -10.30 -0.95 10.13
CA VAL A 168 -10.51 0.24 10.96
C VAL A 168 -11.30 1.34 10.25
N TYR A 169 -11.28 1.35 8.91
CA TYR A 169 -12.05 2.31 8.12
C TYR A 169 -12.38 1.78 6.74
N SER A 170 -13.57 2.12 6.24
CA SER A 170 -13.97 1.93 4.84
C SER A 170 -14.82 3.11 4.38
N GLY A 171 -14.46 3.70 3.23
CA GLY A 171 -15.17 4.85 2.68
C GLY A 171 -14.30 5.70 1.75
N TYR A 172 -14.71 6.96 1.52
CA TYR A 172 -13.89 7.90 0.77
C TYR A 172 -12.67 8.34 1.60
N LEU A 173 -11.47 8.20 1.05
CA LEU A 173 -10.22 8.50 1.76
C LEU A 173 -10.19 9.93 2.35
N ARG A 174 -10.72 10.90 1.64
CA ARG A 174 -10.84 12.31 2.10
C ARG A 174 -11.59 12.47 3.43
N ASN A 175 -12.44 11.51 3.80
CA ASN A 175 -13.25 11.56 5.03
C ASN A 175 -12.58 10.84 6.21
N TYR A 176 -11.46 10.17 6.00
CA TYR A 176 -10.82 9.33 7.02
C TYR A 176 -10.51 10.09 8.31
N ARG A 177 -9.82 11.22 8.21
CA ARG A 177 -9.42 12.03 9.38
C ARG A 177 -10.61 12.51 10.20
N GLN A 178 -11.71 12.88 9.55
CA GLN A 178 -12.94 13.31 10.23
C GLN A 178 -13.63 12.14 10.96
N ALA A 179 -13.62 10.96 10.36
CA ALA A 179 -14.17 9.76 10.97
C ALA A 179 -13.34 9.34 12.19
N HIS A 180 -12.02 9.37 12.07
CA HIS A 180 -11.09 9.04 13.15
C HIS A 180 -11.22 9.97 14.36
N LEU A 181 -11.27 11.29 14.14
CA LEU A 181 -11.46 12.27 15.22
C LEU A 181 -12.78 12.08 15.98
N LYS A 182 -13.86 11.67 15.29
CA LYS A 182 -15.15 11.40 15.93
C LYS A 182 -15.08 10.18 16.86
N VAL A 183 -14.36 9.14 16.50
CA VAL A 183 -14.18 7.94 17.33
C VAL A 183 -13.32 8.26 18.55
N ALA A 184 -12.24 8.99 18.38
CA ALA A 184 -11.33 9.38 19.47
C ALA A 184 -11.98 10.32 20.52
N VAL A 185 -13.03 11.06 20.16
CA VAL A 185 -13.76 11.96 21.08
C VAL A 185 -14.92 11.23 21.78
N ALA A 186 -15.37 10.09 21.26
CA ALA A 186 -16.50 9.33 21.78
C ALA A 186 -16.08 8.19 22.73
N GLY A 187 -14.78 7.89 22.86
CA GLY A 187 -14.21 6.88 23.77
C GLY A 187 -13.44 7.51 24.93
#